data_c02ae0c1f0d554cdacc932b534291ec9
#
_entry.id   c02ae0c1f0d554cdacc932b534291ec9
#
_cell.length_a   1.000
_cell.length_b   1.000
_cell.length_c   1.000
_cell.angle_alpha   90.00
_cell.angle_beta   90.00
_cell.angle_gamma   90.00
#
_symmetry.space_group_name_H-M   'P 1'
#
loop_
_entity.id
_entity.type
_entity.pdbx_description
1 polymer ?
#
loop_
_entity_poly.entity_id
_entity_poly.type
_entity_poly.pdbx_seq_one_letter_code
_entity_poly.pdbx_strand_id
1 'polypeptide(L)' 'MLVGSINGNTLLNTSTSHIAELMIKGSNMGITSLNKTLNHNPHGEQASMSLARELIQMEQKNLEEYKKYL' A
#
# COMPACT_ATOMS: atom_id res chain seq x y z
N MET A 1 4.70 22.97 2.57
CA MET A 1 5.47 22.71 2.58
C MET A 1 6.41 22.70 2.40
N LEU A 2 6.67 22.93 2.20
CA LEU A 2 7.51 22.75 2.00
C LEU A 2 8.41 22.92 2.32
N VAL A 3 8.31 23.07 2.62
CA VAL A 3 9.29 23.03 2.88
C VAL A 3 10.32 22.99 2.31
N GLY A 4 10.17 22.88 1.70
CA GLY A 4 11.09 22.47 0.94
C GLY A 4 12.20 23.18 0.66
N SER A 5 12.76 23.75 0.92
CA SER A 5 13.79 24.29 0.32
C SER A 5 14.86 23.38 0.08
N ILE A 6 15.93 23.72 -0.06
CA ILE A 6 16.94 23.10 -0.70
C ILE A 6 17.50 21.95 -0.03
N ASN A 7 17.99 22.12 1.12
CA ASN A 7 18.38 21.00 1.91
C ASN A 7 17.18 20.18 2.16
N GLY A 8 16.06 20.82 2.18
CA GLY A 8 14.82 20.17 2.27
C GLY A 8 14.57 19.24 1.13
N ASN A 9 15.11 19.54 -0.02
CA ASN A 9 14.92 18.71 -1.19
C ASN A 9 15.53 17.34 -1.02
N THR A 10 16.78 17.28 -0.61
CA THR A 10 17.46 16.03 -0.36
C THR A 10 16.82 15.29 0.80
N LEU A 11 16.54 16.00 1.87
CA LEU A 11 15.92 15.41 3.04
C LEU A 11 14.52 14.90 2.71
N LEU A 12 13.79 15.66 1.94
CA LEU A 12 12.46 15.28 1.53
C LEU A 12 12.49 14.03 0.67
N ASN A 13 13.43 13.94 -0.25
CA ASN A 13 13.55 12.76 -1.10
C ASN A 13 13.87 11.53 -0.28
N THR A 14 14.77 11.64 0.69
CA THR A 14 15.11 10.54 1.58
C THR A 14 13.90 10.11 2.41
N SER A 15 13.21 11.09 2.97
CA SER A 15 12.03 10.79 3.78
C SER A 15 10.91 10.21 2.96
N THR A 16 10.71 10.72 1.76
CA THR A 16 9.66 10.23 0.87
C THR A 16 9.95 8.79 0.47
N SER A 17 11.20 8.49 0.13
CA SER A 17 11.58 7.13 -0.21
C SER A 17 11.38 6.17 0.96
N HIS A 18 11.72 6.60 2.15
CA HIS A 18 11.53 5.78 3.35
C HIS A 18 10.05 5.53 3.63
N ILE A 19 9.24 6.57 3.50
CA ILE A 19 7.81 6.44 3.69
C ILE A 19 7.21 5.50 2.65
N ALA A 20 7.65 5.64 1.40
CA ALA A 20 7.17 4.75 0.34
C ALA A 20 7.52 3.30 0.66
N GLU A 21 8.71 3.06 1.18
CA GLU A 21 9.15 1.72 1.56
C GLU A 21 8.24 1.13 2.64
N LEU A 22 7.90 1.94 3.65
CA LEU A 22 7.01 1.50 4.71
C LEU A 22 5.60 1.24 4.20
N MET A 23 5.13 2.08 3.29
CA MET A 23 3.80 1.91 2.70
C MET A 23 3.74 0.64 1.86
N ILE A 24 4.80 0.36 1.12
CA ILE A 24 4.88 -0.85 0.31
C ILE A 24 4.84 -2.08 1.22
N LYS A 25 5.57 -2.08 2.29
CA LYS A 25 5.54 -3.17 3.26
C LYS A 25 4.14 -3.37 3.82
N GLY A 26 3.51 -2.28 4.24
CA GLY A 26 2.17 -2.33 4.80
C GLY A 26 1.16 -2.85 3.80
N SER A 27 1.24 -2.39 2.55
CA SER A 27 0.32 -2.85 1.51
C SER A 27 0.50 -4.33 1.20
N ASN A 28 1.75 -4.80 1.14
CA ASN A 28 2.02 -6.21 0.91
C ASN A 28 1.47 -7.08 2.04
N MET A 29 1.62 -6.64 3.26
CA MET A 29 1.06 -7.35 4.42
C MET A 29 -0.46 -7.35 4.36
N GLY A 30 -1.06 -6.24 3.95
CA GLY A 30 -2.50 -6.14 3.82
C GLY A 30 -3.03 -7.09 2.76
N ILE A 31 -2.38 -7.12 1.59
CA ILE A 31 -2.77 -8.03 0.51
C ILE A 31 -2.67 -9.47 0.96
N THR A 32 -1.59 -9.82 1.64
CA THR A 32 -1.38 -11.17 2.15
C THR A 32 -2.49 -11.55 3.13
N SER A 33 -2.81 -10.65 4.05
CA SER A 33 -3.86 -10.91 5.03
C SER A 33 -5.22 -11.09 4.38
N LEU A 34 -5.54 -10.25 3.40
CA LEU A 34 -6.81 -10.35 2.69
C LEU A 34 -6.91 -11.65 1.92
N ASN A 35 -5.83 -12.03 1.24
CA ASN A 35 -5.81 -13.30 0.51
C ASN A 35 -5.97 -14.50 1.44
N LYS A 36 -5.32 -14.46 2.59
CA LYS A 36 -5.48 -15.51 3.59
C LYS A 36 -6.93 -15.63 4.03
N THR A 37 -7.54 -14.49 4.31
CA THR A 37 -8.93 -14.46 4.75
C THR A 37 -9.85 -15.04 3.67
N LEU A 38 -9.65 -14.66 2.41
CA LEU A 38 -10.45 -15.19 1.32
C LEU A 38 -10.26 -16.70 1.17
N ASN A 39 -9.04 -17.17 1.31
CA ASN A 39 -8.75 -18.60 1.18
C ASN A 39 -9.33 -19.41 2.32
N HIS A 40 -9.36 -18.85 3.52
CA HIS A 40 -9.88 -19.54 4.70
C HIS A 40 -11.40 -19.47 4.81
N ASN A 41 -12.02 -18.61 4.03
CA ASN A 41 -13.48 -18.42 4.08
C ASN A 41 -14.07 -18.45 2.68
N PRO A 42 -13.92 -19.57 1.97
CA PRO A 42 -14.39 -19.64 0.58
C PRO A 42 -15.91 -19.52 0.46
N HIS A 43 -16.64 -19.78 1.54
CA HIS A 43 -18.08 -19.65 1.57
C HIS A 43 -18.52 -18.42 2.35
N GLY A 44 -17.63 -17.46 2.50
CA GLY A 44 -17.94 -16.23 3.20
C GLY A 44 -18.99 -15.41 2.45
N GLU A 45 -19.48 -14.39 3.13
CA GLU A 45 -20.50 -13.52 2.57
C GLU A 45 -19.98 -12.88 1.29
N GLN A 46 -20.82 -12.93 0.27
CA GLN A 46 -20.45 -12.44 -1.05
C GLN A 46 -20.02 -10.98 -1.03
N ALA A 47 -20.75 -10.16 -0.31
CA ALA A 47 -20.44 -8.74 -0.21
C ALA A 47 -19.08 -8.50 0.44
N SER A 48 -18.76 -9.27 1.49
CA SER A 48 -17.48 -9.16 2.17
C SER A 48 -16.33 -9.61 1.29
N MET A 49 -16.55 -10.67 0.52
CA MET A 49 -15.53 -11.18 -0.39
C MET A 49 -15.28 -10.20 -1.54
N SER A 50 -16.34 -9.58 -2.06
CA SER A 50 -16.20 -8.56 -3.09
C SER A 50 -15.40 -7.37 -2.57
N LEU A 51 -15.71 -6.94 -1.36
CA LEU A 51 -15.00 -5.83 -0.74
C LEU A 51 -13.52 -6.16 -0.56
N ALA A 52 -13.22 -7.37 -0.11
CA ALA A 52 -11.84 -7.80 0.07
C ALA A 52 -11.07 -7.77 -1.25
N ARG A 53 -11.71 -8.23 -2.33
CA ARG A 53 -11.08 -8.22 -3.64
C ARG A 53 -10.84 -6.80 -4.15
N GLU A 54 -11.78 -5.90 -3.90
CA GLU A 54 -11.62 -4.50 -4.26
C GLU A 54 -10.46 -3.87 -3.49
N LEU A 55 -10.35 -4.20 -2.21
CA LEU A 55 -9.25 -3.69 -1.39
C LEU A 55 -7.90 -4.19 -1.90
N ILE A 56 -7.84 -5.46 -2.30
CA ILE A 56 -6.62 -6.02 -2.87
C ILE A 56 -6.23 -5.27 -4.14
N GLN A 57 -7.19 -5.02 -5.02
CA GLN A 57 -6.92 -4.28 -6.24
C GLN A 57 -6.45 -2.87 -5.95
N MET A 58 -7.07 -2.22 -4.99
CA MET A 58 -6.70 -0.87 -4.59
C MET A 58 -5.27 -0.85 -4.04
N GLU A 59 -4.94 -1.82 -3.18
CA GLU A 59 -3.60 -1.92 -2.61
C GLU A 59 -2.55 -2.16 -3.69
N GLN A 60 -2.86 -3.01 -4.67
CA GLN A 60 -1.94 -3.28 -5.78
C GLN A 60 -1.70 -2.03 -6.60
N LYS A 61 -2.74 -1.24 -6.83
CA LYS A 61 -2.61 0.02 -7.55
C LYS A 61 -1.77 1.01 -6.74
N ASN A 62 -2.00 1.06 -5.45
CA ASN A 62 -1.22 1.92 -4.57
C ASN A 62 0.25 1.53 -4.55
N LEU A 63 0.54 0.24 -4.58
CA LEU A 63 1.92 -0.25 -4.64
C LEU A 63 2.66 0.32 -5.85
N GLU A 64 2.00 0.33 -7.01
CA GLU A 64 2.62 0.89 -8.20
C GLU A 64 2.92 2.37 -8.03
N GLU A 65 2.04 3.09 -7.35
CA GLU A 65 2.26 4.50 -7.05
C GLU A 65 3.43 4.70 -6.10
N TYR A 66 3.47 3.93 -5.02
CA TYR A 66 4.53 4.07 -4.02
C TYR A 66 5.91 3.77 -4.61
N LYS A 67 6.00 2.83 -5.53
CA LYS A 67 7.27 2.46 -6.15
C LYS A 67 7.91 3.61 -6.90
N LYS A 68 7.12 4.56 -7.34
CA LYS A 68 7.64 5.73 -8.05
C LYS A 68 8.49 6.63 -7.14
N TYR A 69 8.33 6.48 -5.84
CA TYR A 69 9.05 7.32 -4.87
C TYR A 69 10.26 6.63 -4.27
N LEU A 70 10.55 5.42 -4.68
CA LEU A 70 11.76 4.72 -4.23
C LEU A 70 13.03 5.26 -4.95
#